data_8e2a1f997384fd25744103ad7b4bcba2
#
_entry.id   8e2a1f997384fd25744103ad7b4bcba2
#
_cell.length_a   1.000
_cell.length_b   1.000
_cell.length_c   1.000
_cell.angle_alpha   90.00
_cell.angle_beta   90.00
_cell.angle_gamma   90.00
#
_symmetry.space_group_name_H-M   'P 1'
#
loop_
_entity.id
_entity.type
_entity.pdbx_description
1 polymer ?
#
loop_
_entity_poly.entity_id
_entity_poly.type
_entity_poly.pdbx_seq_one_letter_code
_entity_poly.pdbx_strand_id
1 'polypeptide(L)'
;IIGADGFHGVSRKSIPATVLREYEKVYPFGWLGVLSRTKPVSPELIYAKHDRGFALCSLLPQVLSRYYIQVPLSDKVEDWSDEAFWSELKRRLPAEVAARMVTGASIEKSIAPLRSFVAEPMRYGNLFLAGDAAHIVPPTGARGLNSAASDIYYLYHAMLAHYHNGDSSGLDNYSEKALARVWKAQRFSWWMTTLLHTFPDSIAYDAKLQQTDLAYLFSSEAAQGSLAENYVGLPF
;
A
#
# COMPACT_ATOMS: atom_id res chain seq x y z
N ILE A 1 -4.18 -27.26 0.04
CA ILE A 1 -5.21 -26.20 0.08
C ILE A 1 -4.51 -24.86 -0.01
N ILE A 2 -5.00 -23.94 -0.87
CA ILE A 2 -4.51 -22.57 -0.93
C ILE A 2 -5.61 -21.66 -0.37
N GLY A 3 -5.29 -20.91 0.69
CA GLY A 3 -6.13 -19.88 1.28
C GLY A 3 -5.84 -18.52 0.64
N ALA A 4 -6.62 -18.14 -0.38
CA ALA A 4 -6.57 -16.86 -1.06
C ALA A 4 -7.93 -16.13 -0.91
N ASP A 5 -8.53 -16.24 0.28
CA ASP A 5 -9.90 -15.85 0.61
C ASP A 5 -9.99 -14.46 1.30
N GLY A 6 -8.91 -13.68 1.17
CA GLY A 6 -8.83 -12.30 1.66
C GLY A 6 -8.68 -12.18 3.18
N PHE A 7 -8.60 -10.95 3.66
CA PHE A 7 -8.34 -10.67 5.07
C PHE A 7 -9.39 -11.26 6.03
N HIS A 8 -10.65 -11.27 5.62
CA HIS A 8 -11.77 -11.77 6.44
C HIS A 8 -12.07 -13.25 6.22
N GLY A 9 -11.30 -13.93 5.35
CA GLY A 9 -11.48 -15.34 5.02
C GLY A 9 -11.33 -16.28 6.21
N VAL A 10 -11.67 -17.54 5.98
CA VAL A 10 -11.64 -18.60 7.02
C VAL A 10 -10.31 -19.34 7.07
N SER A 11 -9.52 -19.30 5.98
CA SER A 11 -8.30 -20.08 5.84
C SER A 11 -7.29 -19.79 6.95
N ARG A 12 -6.98 -18.51 7.19
CA ARG A 12 -6.07 -18.11 8.27
C ARG A 12 -6.56 -18.54 9.66
N LYS A 13 -7.87 -18.43 9.89
CA LYS A 13 -8.50 -18.81 11.17
C LYS A 13 -8.48 -20.33 11.42
N SER A 14 -8.19 -21.13 10.39
CA SER A 14 -8.04 -22.58 10.53
C SER A 14 -6.66 -22.99 11.07
N ILE A 15 -5.71 -22.05 11.16
CA ILE A 15 -4.41 -22.28 11.81
C ILE A 15 -4.61 -22.14 13.33
N PRO A 16 -4.14 -23.10 14.14
CA PRO A 16 -4.26 -23.02 15.60
C PRO A 16 -3.64 -21.74 16.17
N ALA A 17 -4.32 -21.09 17.10
CA ALA A 17 -3.83 -19.86 17.75
C ALA A 17 -2.51 -20.03 18.51
N THR A 18 -2.14 -21.26 18.87
CA THR A 18 -0.85 -21.60 19.48
C THR A 18 0.32 -21.56 18.48
N VAL A 19 0.01 -21.57 17.17
CA VAL A 19 0.99 -21.56 16.07
C VAL A 19 0.98 -20.22 15.36
N LEU A 20 -0.22 -19.68 15.09
CA LEU A 20 -0.41 -18.44 14.34
C LEU A 20 0.05 -17.23 15.16
N ARG A 21 0.88 -16.40 14.55
CA ARG A 21 1.24 -15.06 15.04
C ARG A 21 0.74 -14.05 14.05
N GLU A 22 0.07 -13.01 14.54
CA GLU A 22 -0.43 -11.92 13.73
C GLU A 22 0.24 -10.61 14.15
N TYR A 23 0.75 -9.89 13.18
CA TYR A 23 1.35 -8.58 13.34
C TYR A 23 0.47 -7.57 12.64
N GLU A 24 -0.07 -6.62 13.39
CA GLU A 24 -0.99 -5.63 12.85
C GLU A 24 -0.61 -4.21 13.30
N LYS A 25 -0.74 -3.27 12.36
CA LYS A 25 -0.71 -1.83 12.63
C LYS A 25 -1.84 -1.18 11.86
N VAL A 26 -2.81 -0.61 12.59
CA VAL A 26 -3.84 0.25 12.03
C VAL A 26 -3.35 1.70 12.08
N TYR A 27 -3.47 2.41 10.97
CA TYR A 27 -3.11 3.82 10.90
C TYR A 27 -4.29 4.70 11.33
N PRO A 28 -4.06 5.85 12.02
CA PRO A 28 -5.13 6.69 12.56
C PRO A 28 -5.78 7.59 11.50
N PHE A 29 -5.71 7.20 10.23
CA PHE A 29 -6.28 7.93 9.10
C PHE A 29 -6.65 6.98 7.97
N GLY A 30 -7.46 7.48 7.05
CA GLY A 30 -7.82 6.82 5.81
C GLY A 30 -7.45 7.66 4.59
N TRP A 31 -7.64 7.08 3.42
CA TRP A 31 -7.59 7.76 2.14
C TRP A 31 -9.00 7.93 1.59
N LEU A 32 -9.42 9.18 1.49
CA LEU A 32 -10.59 9.54 0.69
C LEU A 32 -10.18 9.55 -0.78
N GLY A 33 -10.70 8.59 -1.54
CA GLY A 33 -10.44 8.42 -2.96
C GLY A 33 -11.61 8.88 -3.82
N VAL A 34 -11.31 9.59 -4.90
CA VAL A 34 -12.28 9.98 -5.93
C VAL A 34 -11.81 9.47 -7.28
N LEU A 35 -12.71 8.78 -7.98
CA LEU A 35 -12.57 8.44 -9.40
C LEU A 35 -13.45 9.39 -10.19
N SER A 36 -12.90 10.05 -11.23
CA SER A 36 -13.63 11.00 -12.07
C SER A 36 -13.27 10.83 -13.56
N ARG A 37 -14.22 11.17 -14.43
CA ARG A 37 -14.00 11.24 -15.89
C ARG A 37 -13.31 12.55 -16.27
N THR A 38 -12.10 12.73 -15.76
CA THR A 38 -11.28 13.91 -16.03
C THR A 38 -9.90 13.47 -16.50
N LYS A 39 -9.23 14.34 -17.26
CA LYS A 39 -7.86 14.09 -17.69
C LYS A 39 -6.94 14.11 -16.47
N PRO A 40 -5.99 13.15 -16.34
CA PRO A 40 -4.96 13.18 -15.31
C PRO A 40 -4.19 14.52 -15.32
N VAL A 41 -3.85 15.02 -14.13
CA VAL A 41 -3.15 16.31 -13.97
C VAL A 41 -1.70 16.27 -14.42
N SER A 42 -1.11 15.08 -14.49
CA SER A 42 0.29 14.86 -14.88
C SER A 42 0.41 13.54 -15.65
N PRO A 43 1.40 13.41 -16.54
CA PRO A 43 1.78 12.11 -17.11
C PRO A 43 2.53 11.21 -16.11
N GLU A 44 2.86 11.73 -14.94
CA GLU A 44 3.56 11.01 -13.86
C GLU A 44 2.72 11.00 -12.59
N LEU A 45 2.96 9.96 -11.76
CA LEU A 45 2.38 9.84 -10.45
C LEU A 45 2.90 10.95 -9.52
N ILE A 46 2.00 11.63 -8.82
CA ILE A 46 2.37 12.68 -7.86
C ILE A 46 2.03 12.21 -6.45
N TYR A 47 3.05 12.07 -5.61
CA TYR A 47 2.93 11.98 -4.17
C TYR A 47 3.21 13.35 -3.56
N ALA A 48 2.29 13.88 -2.79
CA ALA A 48 2.46 15.17 -2.14
C ALA A 48 2.32 15.04 -0.61
N LYS A 49 3.37 15.48 0.11
CA LYS A 49 3.29 15.71 1.54
C LYS A 49 2.94 17.18 1.77
N HIS A 50 1.95 17.43 2.59
CA HIS A 50 1.54 18.76 3.00
C HIS A 50 1.20 18.76 4.49
N ASP A 51 1.23 19.92 5.16
CA ASP A 51 0.86 20.03 6.58
C ASP A 51 -0.60 19.65 6.85
N ARG A 52 -1.46 19.78 5.83
CA ARG A 52 -2.86 19.33 5.86
C ARG A 52 -3.04 17.82 5.64
N GLY A 53 -1.94 17.09 5.43
CA GLY A 53 -1.93 15.66 5.14
C GLY A 53 -1.53 15.32 3.70
N PHE A 54 -1.37 14.04 3.47
CA PHE A 54 -0.97 13.45 2.21
C PHE A 54 -1.98 13.66 1.08
N ALA A 55 -1.49 13.78 -0.15
CA ALA A 55 -2.28 13.68 -1.37
C ALA A 55 -1.59 12.84 -2.44
N LEU A 56 -2.39 12.17 -3.27
CA LEU A 56 -1.91 11.33 -4.36
C LEU A 56 -2.71 11.61 -5.64
N CYS A 57 -2.01 11.94 -6.72
CA CYS A 57 -2.58 12.00 -8.05
C CYS A 57 -2.10 10.79 -8.84
N SER A 58 -2.98 9.81 -9.04
CA SER A 58 -2.63 8.60 -9.79
C SER A 58 -3.01 8.70 -11.25
N LEU A 59 -2.31 7.89 -12.06
CA LEU A 59 -2.51 7.79 -13.50
C LEU A 59 -3.51 6.70 -13.81
N LEU A 60 -4.46 7.03 -14.66
CA LEU A 60 -5.33 6.07 -15.34
C LEU A 60 -5.35 6.40 -16.84
N PRO A 61 -5.94 5.58 -17.71
CA PRO A 61 -6.07 5.90 -19.13
C PRO A 61 -6.65 7.30 -19.34
N GLN A 62 -6.28 7.95 -20.45
CA GLN A 62 -6.37 9.39 -20.75
C GLN A 62 -7.66 10.15 -20.38
N VAL A 63 -8.72 9.45 -20.02
CA VAL A 63 -10.06 10.00 -19.72
C VAL A 63 -10.53 9.76 -18.28
N LEU A 64 -9.69 9.15 -17.44
CA LEU A 64 -9.98 8.86 -16.04
C LEU A 64 -8.86 9.35 -15.16
N SER A 65 -9.22 9.90 -14.01
CA SER A 65 -8.30 10.24 -12.95
C SER A 65 -8.78 9.64 -11.63
N ARG A 66 -7.83 9.15 -10.85
CA ARG A 66 -8.09 8.69 -9.49
C ARG A 66 -7.16 9.43 -8.53
N TYR A 67 -7.75 10.17 -7.61
CA TYR A 67 -7.01 10.99 -6.66
C TYR A 67 -7.39 10.62 -5.24
N TYR A 68 -6.44 10.84 -4.33
CA TYR A 68 -6.63 10.53 -2.92
C TYR A 68 -6.14 11.67 -2.05
N ILE A 69 -6.81 11.88 -0.94
CA ILE A 69 -6.36 12.72 0.15
C ILE A 69 -6.45 11.97 1.47
N GLN A 70 -5.49 12.22 2.35
CA GLN A 70 -5.55 11.75 3.73
C GLN A 70 -6.68 12.43 4.48
N VAL A 71 -7.49 11.65 5.19
CA VAL A 71 -8.58 12.13 6.05
C VAL A 71 -8.59 11.40 7.38
N PRO A 72 -9.13 11.99 8.47
CA PRO A 72 -9.39 11.28 9.71
C PRO A 72 -10.30 10.06 9.49
N LEU A 73 -10.15 9.02 10.33
CA LEU A 73 -11.06 7.85 10.27
C LEU A 73 -12.49 8.18 10.71
N SER A 74 -12.70 9.31 11.37
CA SER A 74 -14.04 9.81 11.76
C SER A 74 -14.85 10.38 10.59
N ASP A 75 -14.18 10.75 9.49
CA ASP A 75 -14.84 11.32 8.33
C ASP A 75 -15.67 10.27 7.60
N LYS A 76 -16.79 10.73 7.04
CA LYS A 76 -17.68 9.91 6.21
C LYS A 76 -17.67 10.44 4.78
N VAL A 77 -17.90 9.56 3.83
CA VAL A 77 -17.95 9.91 2.40
C VAL A 77 -19.01 10.97 2.12
N GLU A 78 -20.13 10.89 2.82
CA GLU A 78 -21.28 11.80 2.70
C GLU A 78 -20.95 13.25 3.10
N ASP A 79 -19.97 13.44 3.98
CA ASP A 79 -19.53 14.76 4.45
C ASP A 79 -18.66 15.50 3.41
N TRP A 80 -18.24 14.79 2.34
CA TRP A 80 -17.38 15.30 1.31
C TRP A 80 -18.11 15.50 -0.02
N SER A 81 -18.49 16.74 -0.35
CA SER A 81 -18.92 17.07 -1.71
C SER A 81 -17.75 16.97 -2.70
N ASP A 82 -18.03 16.88 -3.99
CA ASP A 82 -16.97 16.90 -5.02
C ASP A 82 -16.16 18.19 -4.97
N GLU A 83 -16.82 19.34 -4.78
CA GLU A 83 -16.16 20.64 -4.65
C GLU A 83 -15.24 20.70 -3.42
N ALA A 84 -15.69 20.16 -2.28
CA ALA A 84 -14.87 20.09 -1.06
C ALA A 84 -13.62 19.25 -1.29
N PHE A 85 -13.77 18.06 -1.92
CA PHE A 85 -12.65 17.20 -2.28
C PHE A 85 -11.65 17.89 -3.19
N TRP A 86 -12.12 18.47 -4.33
CA TRP A 86 -11.24 19.13 -5.28
C TRP A 86 -10.55 20.35 -4.70
N SER A 87 -11.26 21.11 -3.89
CA SER A 87 -10.70 22.27 -3.20
C SER A 87 -9.59 21.87 -2.23
N GLU A 88 -9.82 20.82 -1.44
CA GLU A 88 -8.83 20.31 -0.48
C GLU A 88 -7.63 19.66 -1.17
N LEU A 89 -7.85 18.90 -2.24
CA LEU A 89 -6.76 18.31 -3.02
C LEU A 89 -5.86 19.41 -3.60
N LYS A 90 -6.44 20.44 -4.21
CA LYS A 90 -5.68 21.58 -4.79
C LYS A 90 -4.84 22.30 -3.73
N ARG A 91 -5.33 22.42 -2.49
CA ARG A 91 -4.57 23.05 -1.38
C ARG A 91 -3.34 22.27 -0.97
N ARG A 92 -3.29 20.95 -1.23
CA ARG A 92 -2.18 20.06 -0.87
C ARG A 92 -1.14 19.89 -1.97
N LEU A 93 -1.37 20.48 -3.13
CA LEU A 93 -0.50 20.37 -4.29
C LEU A 93 0.24 21.69 -4.57
N PRO A 94 1.40 21.65 -5.25
CA PRO A 94 2.04 22.84 -5.77
C PRO A 94 1.07 23.66 -6.63
N ALA A 95 1.18 25.00 -6.59
CA ALA A 95 0.24 25.92 -7.24
C ALA A 95 0.12 25.66 -8.75
N GLU A 96 1.24 25.37 -9.42
CA GLU A 96 1.29 25.06 -10.85
C GLU A 96 0.59 23.74 -11.22
N VAL A 97 0.61 22.75 -10.31
CA VAL A 97 -0.14 21.49 -10.47
C VAL A 97 -1.64 21.72 -10.23
N ALA A 98 -1.98 22.46 -9.18
CA ALA A 98 -3.35 22.77 -8.83
C ALA A 98 -4.05 23.60 -9.94
N ALA A 99 -3.32 24.54 -10.58
CA ALA A 99 -3.84 25.40 -11.63
C ALA A 99 -4.23 24.64 -12.91
N ARG A 100 -3.49 23.56 -13.26
CA ARG A 100 -3.78 22.76 -14.46
C ARG A 100 -4.74 21.58 -14.20
N MET A 101 -5.19 21.40 -12.96
CA MET A 101 -6.07 20.28 -12.59
C MET A 101 -7.48 20.47 -13.16
N VAL A 102 -7.93 19.52 -13.96
CA VAL A 102 -9.30 19.43 -14.44
C VAL A 102 -10.14 18.70 -13.39
N THR A 103 -11.21 19.34 -12.94
CA THR A 103 -12.15 18.79 -11.96
C THR A 103 -13.45 18.36 -12.62
N GLY A 104 -14.17 17.42 -12.02
CA GLY A 104 -15.45 16.93 -12.55
C GLY A 104 -16.21 16.14 -11.49
N ALA A 105 -17.40 15.66 -11.85
CA ALA A 105 -18.19 14.83 -10.95
C ALA A 105 -17.48 13.51 -10.62
N SER A 106 -17.56 13.07 -9.38
CA SER A 106 -17.12 11.75 -8.97
C SER A 106 -18.04 10.67 -9.51
N ILE A 107 -17.47 9.61 -10.09
CA ILE A 107 -18.18 8.37 -10.43
C ILE A 107 -18.04 7.31 -9.33
N GLU A 108 -17.03 7.46 -8.50
CA GLU A 108 -16.81 6.64 -7.30
C GLU A 108 -16.12 7.51 -6.25
N LYS A 109 -16.56 7.38 -5.01
CA LYS A 109 -15.96 8.03 -3.84
C LYS A 109 -15.98 7.05 -2.66
N SER A 110 -14.82 6.86 -2.02
CA SER A 110 -14.71 5.93 -0.90
C SER A 110 -13.61 6.38 0.07
N ILE A 111 -13.74 5.98 1.34
CA ILE A 111 -12.66 6.13 2.33
C ILE A 111 -12.14 4.74 2.65
N ALA A 112 -10.85 4.53 2.39
CA ALA A 112 -10.14 3.30 2.70
C ALA A 112 -9.27 3.51 3.93
N PRO A 113 -9.54 2.82 5.06
CA PRO A 113 -8.64 2.82 6.21
C PRO A 113 -7.33 2.13 5.85
N LEU A 114 -6.21 2.64 6.35
CA LEU A 114 -4.89 2.05 6.11
C LEU A 114 -4.52 1.08 7.22
N ARG A 115 -3.91 -0.04 6.79
CA ARG A 115 -3.50 -1.13 7.68
C ARG A 115 -2.25 -1.79 7.15
N SER A 116 -1.36 -2.17 8.04
CA SER A 116 -0.32 -3.18 7.83
C SER A 116 -0.72 -4.45 8.57
N PHE A 117 -0.58 -5.60 7.93
CA PHE A 117 -0.88 -6.88 8.55
C PHE A 117 0.02 -7.98 7.98
N VAL A 118 0.50 -8.88 8.84
CA VAL A 118 1.22 -10.11 8.45
C VAL A 118 0.82 -11.24 9.38
N ALA A 119 0.50 -12.40 8.80
CA ALA A 119 0.27 -13.66 9.50
C ALA A 119 1.48 -14.58 9.32
N GLU A 120 1.98 -15.15 10.40
CA GLU A 120 3.08 -16.13 10.43
C GLU A 120 2.69 -17.38 11.22
N PRO A 121 2.96 -18.56 10.67
CA PRO A 121 3.51 -18.86 9.36
C PRO A 121 2.47 -18.72 8.23
N MET A 122 2.93 -18.57 6.98
CA MET A 122 2.06 -18.61 5.80
C MET A 122 1.73 -20.04 5.34
N ARG A 123 2.24 -21.05 6.04
CA ARG A 123 1.92 -22.46 5.82
C ARG A 123 1.66 -23.17 7.14
N TYR A 124 0.61 -24.00 7.17
CA TYR A 124 0.34 -24.92 8.26
C TYR A 124 -0.12 -26.26 7.69
N GLY A 125 0.69 -27.31 7.86
CA GLY A 125 0.42 -28.60 7.21
C GLY A 125 0.31 -28.45 5.69
N ASN A 126 -0.85 -28.80 5.15
CA ASN A 126 -1.18 -28.67 3.72
C ASN A 126 -2.00 -27.42 3.38
N LEU A 127 -2.11 -26.47 4.30
CA LEU A 127 -2.72 -25.15 4.07
C LEU A 127 -1.62 -24.12 3.81
N PHE A 128 -1.76 -23.38 2.71
CA PHE A 128 -0.88 -22.29 2.29
C PHE A 128 -1.69 -21.02 2.19
N LEU A 129 -1.31 -19.96 2.88
CA LEU A 129 -1.96 -18.65 2.78
C LEU A 129 -1.27 -17.81 1.69
N ALA A 130 -2.05 -17.04 0.93
CA ALA A 130 -1.56 -16.15 -0.11
C ALA A 130 -2.37 -14.84 -0.17
N GLY A 131 -1.70 -13.75 -0.54
CA GLY A 131 -2.32 -12.43 -0.67
C GLY A 131 -2.90 -11.92 0.65
N ASP A 132 -4.05 -11.24 0.59
CA ASP A 132 -4.66 -10.59 1.76
C ASP A 132 -5.09 -11.56 2.85
N ALA A 133 -5.14 -12.86 2.58
CA ALA A 133 -5.32 -13.88 3.62
C ALA A 133 -4.11 -13.96 4.56
N ALA A 134 -2.91 -13.65 4.06
CA ALA A 134 -1.65 -13.69 4.80
C ALA A 134 -1.10 -12.32 5.17
N HIS A 135 -1.23 -11.32 4.31
CA HIS A 135 -0.61 -10.01 4.52
C HIS A 135 -1.34 -8.87 3.82
N ILE A 136 -1.35 -7.70 4.46
CA ILE A 136 -1.83 -6.43 3.89
C ILE A 136 -0.72 -5.39 4.07
N VAL A 137 -0.48 -4.60 3.03
CA VAL A 137 0.42 -3.45 3.08
C VAL A 137 -0.37 -2.16 2.83
N PRO A 138 0.03 -1.03 3.43
CA PRO A 138 -0.55 0.26 3.07
C PRO A 138 -0.39 0.54 1.57
N PRO A 139 -1.39 1.16 0.93
CA PRO A 139 -1.36 1.38 -0.52
C PRO A 139 -0.27 2.36 -0.98
N THR A 140 0.35 3.09 -0.06
CA THR A 140 1.40 4.10 -0.32
C THR A 140 2.56 3.55 -1.15
N GLY A 141 2.97 2.31 -0.92
CA GLY A 141 4.04 1.65 -1.68
C GLY A 141 3.58 0.89 -2.93
N ALA A 142 2.28 0.84 -3.21
CA ALA A 142 1.68 0.08 -4.32
C ALA A 142 2.11 -1.42 -4.37
N ARG A 143 2.26 -2.09 -3.20
CA ARG A 143 2.86 -3.42 -3.08
C ARG A 143 1.87 -4.58 -2.94
N GLY A 144 0.62 -4.32 -2.61
CA GLY A 144 -0.36 -5.37 -2.28
C GLY A 144 -0.49 -6.43 -3.37
N LEU A 145 -0.84 -6.03 -4.59
CA LEU A 145 -1.00 -6.94 -5.73
C LEU A 145 0.31 -7.67 -6.07
N ASN A 146 1.43 -6.95 -6.08
CA ASN A 146 2.73 -7.53 -6.43
C ASN A 146 3.19 -8.57 -5.39
N SER A 147 2.91 -8.35 -4.10
CA SER A 147 3.20 -9.32 -3.04
C SER A 147 2.33 -10.56 -3.18
N ALA A 148 1.04 -10.40 -3.44
CA ALA A 148 0.14 -11.53 -3.70
C ALA A 148 0.57 -12.33 -4.95
N ALA A 149 0.96 -11.65 -6.03
CA ALA A 149 1.50 -12.33 -7.22
C ALA A 149 2.79 -13.10 -6.92
N SER A 150 3.64 -12.59 -6.03
CA SER A 150 4.85 -13.29 -5.59
C SER A 150 4.54 -14.58 -4.83
N ASP A 151 3.53 -14.55 -3.96
CA ASP A 151 3.10 -15.76 -3.25
C ASP A 151 2.67 -16.85 -4.23
N ILE A 152 1.87 -16.47 -5.22
CA ILE A 152 1.42 -17.40 -6.26
C ILE A 152 2.60 -17.91 -7.09
N TYR A 153 3.57 -17.07 -7.41
CA TYR A 153 4.79 -17.48 -8.09
C TYR A 153 5.55 -18.58 -7.31
N TYR A 154 5.79 -18.37 -6.03
CA TYR A 154 6.45 -19.37 -5.18
C TYR A 154 5.64 -20.67 -5.08
N LEU A 155 4.33 -20.57 -4.85
CA LEU A 155 3.45 -21.74 -4.76
C LEU A 155 3.38 -22.51 -6.07
N TYR A 156 3.27 -21.82 -7.20
CA TYR A 156 3.21 -22.46 -8.51
C TYR A 156 4.45 -23.30 -8.78
N HIS A 157 5.65 -22.73 -8.62
CA HIS A 157 6.88 -23.46 -8.85
C HIS A 157 7.11 -24.61 -7.86
N ALA A 158 6.76 -24.39 -6.59
CA ALA A 158 6.83 -25.43 -5.57
C ALA A 158 5.87 -26.60 -5.87
N MET A 159 4.66 -26.32 -6.34
CA MET A 159 3.70 -27.35 -6.73
C MET A 159 4.15 -28.11 -7.98
N LEU A 160 4.69 -27.41 -8.99
CA LEU A 160 5.24 -28.08 -10.17
C LEU A 160 6.35 -29.07 -9.78
N ALA A 161 7.30 -28.64 -8.95
CA ALA A 161 8.38 -29.51 -8.48
C ALA A 161 7.83 -30.72 -7.68
N HIS A 162 6.86 -30.49 -6.83
CA HIS A 162 6.24 -31.56 -6.04
C HIS A 162 5.52 -32.59 -6.92
N TYR A 163 4.64 -32.17 -7.83
CA TYR A 163 3.82 -33.08 -8.62
C TYR A 163 4.55 -33.74 -9.78
N HIS A 164 5.56 -33.08 -10.38
CA HIS A 164 6.31 -33.62 -11.49
C HIS A 164 7.56 -34.40 -11.05
N ASN A 165 8.23 -33.96 -9.98
CA ASN A 165 9.54 -34.46 -9.61
C ASN A 165 9.56 -35.13 -8.22
N GLY A 166 8.45 -35.09 -7.46
CA GLY A 166 8.39 -35.55 -6.09
C GLY A 166 9.15 -34.67 -5.08
N ASP A 167 9.59 -33.46 -5.50
CA ASP A 167 10.35 -32.54 -4.65
C ASP A 167 9.42 -31.60 -3.88
N SER A 168 9.30 -31.84 -2.57
CA SER A 168 8.49 -31.02 -1.68
C SER A 168 9.24 -29.83 -1.06
N SER A 169 10.53 -29.68 -1.31
CA SER A 169 11.37 -28.67 -0.65
C SER A 169 10.84 -27.23 -0.83
N GLY A 170 10.30 -26.91 -2.02
CA GLY A 170 9.69 -25.62 -2.29
C GLY A 170 8.42 -25.37 -1.47
N LEU A 171 7.59 -26.39 -1.26
CA LEU A 171 6.40 -26.31 -0.39
C LEU A 171 6.81 -26.20 1.08
N ASP A 172 7.83 -26.93 1.50
CA ASP A 172 8.32 -26.89 2.88
C ASP A 172 8.90 -25.52 3.26
N ASN A 173 9.60 -24.89 2.33
CA ASN A 173 10.23 -23.59 2.51
C ASN A 173 9.33 -22.39 2.08
N TYR A 174 8.09 -22.63 1.67
CA TYR A 174 7.19 -21.57 1.16
C TYR A 174 7.04 -20.40 2.14
N SER A 175 6.73 -20.71 3.40
CA SER A 175 6.48 -19.67 4.41
C SER A 175 7.70 -18.78 4.61
N GLU A 176 8.90 -19.35 4.70
CA GLU A 176 10.14 -18.60 4.88
C GLU A 176 10.42 -17.67 3.69
N LYS A 177 10.34 -18.21 2.48
CA LYS A 177 10.59 -17.43 1.25
C LYS A 177 9.59 -16.30 1.05
N ALA A 178 8.30 -16.60 1.22
CA ALA A 178 7.24 -15.60 1.07
C ALA A 178 7.35 -14.50 2.13
N LEU A 179 7.54 -14.86 3.41
CA LEU A 179 7.70 -13.90 4.51
C LEU A 179 8.92 -13.00 4.34
N ALA A 180 10.05 -13.52 3.87
CA ALA A 180 11.24 -12.71 3.61
C ALA A 180 10.94 -11.57 2.62
N ARG A 181 10.12 -11.82 1.59
CA ARG A 181 9.68 -10.81 0.63
C ARG A 181 8.59 -9.89 1.21
N VAL A 182 7.61 -10.47 1.89
CA VAL A 182 6.52 -9.73 2.55
C VAL A 182 7.08 -8.68 3.51
N TRP A 183 8.04 -9.03 4.35
CA TRP A 183 8.64 -8.08 5.28
C TRP A 183 9.43 -6.96 4.60
N LYS A 184 10.07 -7.21 3.47
CA LYS A 184 10.68 -6.14 2.65
C LYS A 184 9.62 -5.17 2.12
N ALA A 185 8.48 -5.68 1.64
CA ALA A 185 7.37 -4.86 1.17
C ALA A 185 6.71 -4.07 2.31
N GLN A 186 6.53 -4.69 3.48
CA GLN A 186 6.02 -4.04 4.70
C GLN A 186 6.93 -2.89 5.14
N ARG A 187 8.25 -3.13 5.22
CA ARG A 187 9.24 -2.09 5.58
C ARG A 187 9.15 -0.89 4.64
N PHE A 188 9.14 -1.12 3.34
CA PHE A 188 9.08 -0.05 2.36
C PHE A 188 7.75 0.72 2.44
N SER A 189 6.62 0.02 2.48
CA SER A 189 5.30 0.66 2.58
C SER A 189 5.11 1.42 3.88
N TRP A 190 5.60 0.88 5.00
CA TRP A 190 5.61 1.57 6.29
C TRP A 190 6.45 2.86 6.23
N TRP A 191 7.67 2.78 5.68
CA TRP A 191 8.55 3.93 5.55
C TRP A 191 7.92 5.03 4.69
N MET A 192 7.40 4.71 3.51
CA MET A 192 6.70 5.65 2.63
C MET A 192 5.48 6.27 3.33
N THR A 193 4.72 5.46 4.06
CA THR A 193 3.55 5.96 4.81
C THR A 193 3.98 6.92 5.91
N THR A 194 5.01 6.60 6.66
CA THR A 194 5.53 7.45 7.74
C THR A 194 6.13 8.74 7.19
N LEU A 195 6.82 8.68 6.05
CA LEU A 195 7.43 9.84 5.40
C LEU A 195 6.39 10.85 4.88
N LEU A 196 5.29 10.36 4.31
CA LEU A 196 4.37 11.19 3.53
C LEU A 196 3.10 11.62 4.27
N HIS A 197 2.71 10.94 5.35
CA HIS A 197 1.47 11.23 6.06
C HIS A 197 1.70 12.09 7.30
N THR A 198 0.66 12.81 7.69
CA THR A 198 0.61 13.53 8.97
C THR A 198 -0.10 12.66 10.00
N PHE A 199 0.52 12.48 11.16
CA PHE A 199 -0.06 11.70 12.26
C PHE A 199 -0.64 12.65 13.31
N PRO A 200 -1.81 12.34 13.89
CA PRO A 200 -2.46 13.22 14.87
C PRO A 200 -1.64 13.45 16.15
N ASP A 201 -0.79 12.48 16.51
CA ASP A 201 0.08 12.49 17.68
C ASP A 201 1.51 12.99 17.39
N SER A 202 1.78 13.40 16.12
CA SER A 202 3.10 13.94 15.75
C SER A 202 3.39 15.26 16.45
N ILE A 203 4.59 15.36 17.00
CA ILE A 203 5.14 16.60 17.56
C ILE A 203 5.98 17.37 16.53
N ALA A 204 6.34 18.60 16.85
CA ALA A 204 7.14 19.45 15.95
C ALA A 204 8.48 18.81 15.56
N TYR A 205 9.07 17.99 16.41
CA TYR A 205 10.29 17.23 16.13
C TYR A 205 10.09 16.23 14.99
N ASP A 206 9.01 15.45 15.03
CA ASP A 206 8.71 14.46 13.99
C ASP A 206 8.51 15.12 12.62
N ALA A 207 7.80 16.26 12.59
CA ALA A 207 7.61 17.05 11.38
C ALA A 207 8.95 17.55 10.79
N LYS A 208 9.89 17.94 11.66
CA LYS A 208 11.24 18.34 11.24
C LYS A 208 12.04 17.17 10.67
N LEU A 209 11.96 15.98 11.28
CA LEU A 209 12.61 14.79 10.74
C LEU A 209 12.03 14.42 9.36
N GLN A 210 10.71 14.42 9.19
CA GLN A 210 10.08 14.17 7.89
C GLN A 210 10.55 15.16 6.82
N GLN A 211 10.65 16.46 7.15
CA GLN A 211 11.17 17.48 6.24
C GLN A 211 12.63 17.22 5.87
N THR A 212 13.46 16.82 6.84
CA THR A 212 14.87 16.51 6.63
C THR A 212 15.03 15.26 5.75
N ASP A 213 14.24 14.22 5.96
CA ASP A 213 14.26 13.01 5.15
C ASP A 213 13.86 13.31 3.69
N LEU A 214 12.84 14.13 3.48
CA LEU A 214 12.46 14.59 2.13
C LEU A 214 13.57 15.41 1.48
N ALA A 215 14.18 16.36 2.21
CA ALA A 215 15.30 17.14 1.70
C ALA A 215 16.50 16.26 1.33
N TYR A 216 16.77 15.22 2.12
CA TYR A 216 17.82 14.24 1.82
C TYR A 216 17.49 13.44 0.54
N LEU A 217 16.24 12.99 0.37
CA LEU A 217 15.82 12.32 -0.87
C LEU A 217 15.98 13.20 -2.09
N PHE A 218 15.66 14.49 -2.02
CA PHE A 218 15.82 15.41 -3.14
C PHE A 218 17.26 15.80 -3.47
N SER A 219 18.18 15.65 -2.51
CA SER A 219 19.59 16.10 -2.65
C SER A 219 20.60 14.96 -2.82
N SER A 220 20.24 13.72 -2.56
CA SER A 220 21.15 12.56 -2.58
C SER A 220 20.78 11.55 -3.67
N GLU A 221 21.64 11.35 -4.65
CA GLU A 221 21.49 10.31 -5.68
C GLU A 221 21.39 8.90 -5.07
N ALA A 222 22.16 8.63 -4.01
CA ALA A 222 22.11 7.35 -3.31
C ALA A 222 20.74 7.10 -2.66
N ALA A 223 20.14 8.14 -2.05
CA ALA A 223 18.81 8.04 -1.47
C ALA A 223 17.73 7.86 -2.56
N GLN A 224 17.83 8.58 -3.68
CA GLN A 224 16.95 8.42 -4.84
C GLN A 224 17.09 7.03 -5.46
N GLY A 225 18.31 6.52 -5.61
CA GLY A 225 18.58 5.17 -6.08
C GLY A 225 17.96 4.11 -5.17
N SER A 226 18.12 4.25 -3.85
CA SER A 226 17.51 3.35 -2.87
C SER A 226 15.98 3.41 -2.92
N LEU A 227 15.38 4.60 -3.05
CA LEU A 227 13.93 4.74 -3.23
C LEU A 227 13.47 4.05 -4.51
N ALA A 228 14.12 4.30 -5.64
CA ALA A 228 13.77 3.73 -6.93
C ALA A 228 13.87 2.20 -6.92
N GLU A 229 14.95 1.64 -6.40
CA GLU A 229 15.15 0.19 -6.25
C GLU A 229 14.03 -0.46 -5.42
N ASN A 230 13.73 0.13 -4.26
CA ASN A 230 12.63 -0.35 -3.42
C ASN A 230 11.26 -0.14 -4.09
N TYR A 231 11.05 0.94 -4.84
CA TYR A 231 9.79 1.24 -5.52
C TYR A 231 9.54 0.32 -6.72
N VAL A 232 10.55 0.02 -7.54
CA VAL A 232 10.45 -0.95 -8.64
C VAL A 232 10.27 -2.37 -8.09
N GLY A 233 10.94 -2.71 -7.03
CA GLY A 233 10.92 -4.00 -6.36
C GLY A 233 12.23 -4.74 -6.51
N LEU A 234 12.64 -5.32 -5.41
CA LEU A 234 13.83 -6.17 -5.36
C LEU A 234 13.58 -7.48 -6.12
N PRO A 235 14.60 -8.08 -6.75
CA PRO A 235 14.50 -9.39 -7.39
C PRO A 235 13.97 -10.47 -6.43
N PHE A 236 13.47 -11.57 -7.03
CA PHE A 236 13.01 -12.76 -6.30
C PHE A 236 14.18 -13.50 -5.67
#